data_e3cf4806b09c322900c8a779b48b2418
#
_entry.id   e3cf4806b09c322900c8a779b48b2418
#
_cell.length_a   1.000
_cell.length_b   1.000
_cell.length_c   1.000
_cell.angle_alpha   90.00
_cell.angle_beta   90.00
_cell.angle_gamma   90.00
#
_symmetry.space_group_name_H-M   'P 1'
#
loop_
_entity.id
_entity.type
_entity.pdbx_description
1 polymer ?
#
loop_
_entity_poly.entity_id
_entity_poly.type
_entity_poly.pdbx_seq_one_letter_code
_entity_poly.pdbx_strand_id
1 'polypeptide(L)'
;MVIYHFLSKIFVWLIYPLSIGILLIIISYIFYRNKKIKFFQPLLIVGLIIIYLPSITPIQRILFKSIHVSSFKISDLNQIDAIVVLGGEPARSISGIRLYNKNIAPFIIMTGGSGNIFQESQSESDRMTDFLIEFGVEKNSILSEKKSRNTRENALFSKKIMDKHNIKKIALVTSNIHMKRSIKVFEKLDYDVFPYNSQIFRIPKKNNKFDPFVFFPNVENLFVSTQIIYEYFALFLYKIIGWI
;
A
#
# COMPACT_ATOMS: atom_id res chain seq x y z
N MET A 1 -14.86 6.86 18.35
CA MET A 1 -14.31 6.64 17.00
C MET A 1 -12.95 7.32 16.80
N VAL A 2 -12.79 8.62 17.15
CA VAL A 2 -11.51 9.38 17.05
C VAL A 2 -10.36 8.71 17.85
N ILE A 3 -10.61 8.27 19.09
CA ILE A 3 -9.61 7.60 19.95
C ILE A 3 -9.09 6.31 19.30
N TYR A 4 -9.95 5.50 18.69
CA TYR A 4 -9.54 4.28 18.00
C TYR A 4 -8.59 4.57 16.82
N HIS A 5 -8.89 5.58 16.02
CA HIS A 5 -8.02 6.02 14.92
C HIS A 5 -6.68 6.60 15.41
N PHE A 6 -6.72 7.34 16.52
CA PHE A 6 -5.49 7.86 17.14
C PHE A 6 -4.62 6.72 17.68
N LEU A 7 -5.21 5.78 18.42
CA LEU A 7 -4.50 4.61 18.92
C LEU A 7 -3.95 3.74 17.78
N SER A 8 -4.72 3.52 16.71
CA SER A 8 -4.24 2.74 15.56
C SER A 8 -3.04 3.39 14.87
N LYS A 9 -2.98 4.73 14.78
CA LYS A 9 -1.82 5.45 14.25
C LYS A 9 -0.59 5.34 15.17
N ILE A 10 -0.78 5.42 16.50
CA ILE A 10 0.32 5.22 17.46
C ILE A 10 0.84 3.77 17.38
N PHE A 11 -0.05 2.78 17.33
CA PHE A 11 0.35 1.37 17.19
C PHE A 11 1.17 1.11 15.93
N VAL A 12 0.82 1.76 14.83
CA VAL A 12 1.58 1.66 13.56
C VAL A 12 3.00 2.22 13.73
N TRP A 13 3.15 3.32 14.45
CA TRP A 13 4.48 3.91 14.73
C TRP A 13 5.39 2.95 15.52
N LEU A 14 4.82 2.17 16.43
CA LEU A 14 5.55 1.16 17.21
C LEU A 14 6.04 -0.04 16.38
N ILE A 15 5.57 -0.18 15.13
CA ILE A 15 5.99 -1.26 14.22
C ILE A 15 7.11 -0.78 13.27
N TYR A 16 7.29 0.52 13.13
CA TYR A 16 8.28 1.07 12.22
C TYR A 16 9.70 0.79 12.70
N PRO A 17 10.59 0.23 11.85
CA PRO A 17 11.97 -0.08 12.22
C PRO A 17 12.73 1.11 12.82
N LEU A 18 12.50 2.30 12.26
CA LEU A 18 13.11 3.52 12.77
C LEU A 18 12.66 3.84 14.20
N SER A 19 11.37 3.74 14.50
CA SER A 19 10.82 4.04 15.82
C SER A 19 11.29 3.03 16.87
N ILE A 20 11.24 1.73 16.52
CA ILE A 20 11.74 0.64 17.41
C ILE A 20 13.25 0.82 17.69
N GLY A 21 14.03 1.06 16.62
CA GLY A 21 15.47 1.22 16.73
C GLY A 21 15.85 2.42 17.62
N ILE A 22 15.22 3.58 17.42
CA ILE A 22 15.44 4.77 18.25
C ILE A 22 15.03 4.48 19.71
N LEU A 23 13.88 3.85 19.95
CA LEU A 23 13.43 3.50 21.29
C LEU A 23 14.45 2.60 22.01
N LEU A 24 14.96 1.57 21.33
CA LEU A 24 15.97 0.69 21.88
C LEU A 24 17.30 1.41 22.20
N ILE A 25 17.72 2.34 21.35
CA ILE A 25 18.90 3.17 21.58
C ILE A 25 18.70 4.06 22.82
N ILE A 26 17.53 4.68 22.98
CA ILE A 26 17.20 5.49 24.15
C ILE A 26 17.21 4.62 25.44
N ILE A 27 16.57 3.46 25.41
CA ILE A 27 16.56 2.52 26.54
C ILE A 27 17.98 2.06 26.85
N SER A 28 18.78 1.74 25.85
CA SER A 28 20.18 1.40 25.97
C SER A 28 20.96 2.50 26.72
N TYR A 29 20.78 3.76 26.30
CA TYR A 29 21.42 4.90 26.97
C TYR A 29 21.02 5.03 28.45
N ILE A 30 19.77 4.76 28.81
CA ILE A 30 19.30 4.74 30.21
C ILE A 30 20.05 3.66 31.02
N PHE A 31 20.25 2.45 30.44
CA PHE A 31 21.02 1.42 31.10
C PHE A 31 22.51 1.78 31.26
N TYR A 32 23.07 2.47 30.26
CA TYR A 32 24.45 2.98 30.36
C TYR A 32 24.58 3.99 31.51
N ARG A 33 23.68 4.96 31.60
CA ARG A 33 23.66 5.96 32.71
C ARG A 33 23.56 5.29 34.08
N ASN A 34 22.81 4.20 34.17
CA ASN A 34 22.62 3.43 35.40
C ASN A 34 23.77 2.39 35.63
N LYS A 35 24.87 2.47 34.90
CA LYS A 35 26.05 1.56 34.98
C LYS A 35 25.70 0.08 34.73
N LYS A 36 24.58 -0.24 34.09
CA LYS A 36 24.14 -1.59 33.75
C LYS A 36 24.65 -2.00 32.37
N ILE A 37 25.95 -2.06 32.17
CA ILE A 37 26.65 -2.27 30.89
C ILE A 37 26.17 -3.57 30.20
N LYS A 38 25.86 -4.62 30.97
CA LYS A 38 25.36 -5.90 30.46
C LYS A 38 24.10 -5.74 29.55
N PHE A 39 23.24 -4.78 29.82
CA PHE A 39 22.03 -4.52 29.03
C PHE A 39 22.25 -3.43 27.98
N PHE A 40 23.16 -2.49 28.21
CA PHE A 40 23.46 -1.39 27.30
C PHE A 40 23.93 -1.89 25.92
N GLN A 41 24.99 -2.69 25.88
CA GLN A 41 25.63 -3.12 24.62
C GLN A 41 24.65 -3.88 23.69
N PRO A 42 23.96 -4.95 24.15
CA PRO A 42 23.05 -5.69 23.26
C PRO A 42 21.87 -4.84 22.76
N LEU A 43 21.29 -3.98 23.59
CA LEU A 43 20.18 -3.12 23.16
C LEU A 43 20.63 -2.09 22.12
N LEU A 44 21.82 -1.50 22.26
CA LEU A 44 22.40 -0.59 21.29
C LEU A 44 22.60 -1.31 19.94
N ILE A 45 23.22 -2.47 19.95
CA ILE A 45 23.51 -3.24 18.74
C ILE A 45 22.20 -3.64 18.04
N VAL A 46 21.21 -4.16 18.78
CA VAL A 46 19.93 -4.56 18.23
C VAL A 46 19.19 -3.34 17.64
N GLY A 47 19.18 -2.21 18.34
CA GLY A 47 18.56 -0.97 17.84
C GLY A 47 19.17 -0.48 16.53
N LEU A 48 20.52 -0.52 16.43
CA LEU A 48 21.24 -0.17 15.20
C LEU A 48 20.95 -1.16 14.06
N ILE A 49 20.93 -2.46 14.33
CA ILE A 49 20.63 -3.49 13.33
C ILE A 49 19.21 -3.33 12.79
N ILE A 50 18.23 -3.05 13.65
CA ILE A 50 16.82 -2.84 13.23
C ILE A 50 16.66 -1.65 12.28
N ILE A 51 17.47 -0.58 12.44
CA ILE A 51 17.46 0.55 11.50
C ILE A 51 18.27 0.22 10.24
N TYR A 52 19.44 -0.37 10.41
CA TYR A 52 20.39 -0.59 9.33
C TYR A 52 19.89 -1.60 8.29
N LEU A 53 19.42 -2.79 8.73
CA LEU A 53 19.04 -3.85 7.80
C LEU A 53 17.94 -3.41 6.80
N PRO A 54 16.83 -2.78 7.22
CA PRO A 54 15.81 -2.33 6.27
C PRO A 54 16.29 -1.18 5.37
N SER A 55 17.37 -0.48 5.73
CA SER A 55 17.89 0.66 4.97
C SER A 55 18.86 0.28 3.85
N ILE A 56 19.28 -0.98 3.76
CA ILE A 56 20.18 -1.44 2.69
C ILE A 56 19.44 -2.12 1.55
N THR A 57 19.94 -1.94 0.32
CA THR A 57 19.30 -2.44 -0.91
C THR A 57 19.06 -3.96 -0.92
N PRO A 58 19.97 -4.85 -0.45
CA PRO A 58 19.72 -6.29 -0.46
C PRO A 58 18.48 -6.70 0.34
N ILE A 59 18.32 -6.15 1.54
CA ILE A 59 17.18 -6.46 2.42
C ILE A 59 15.88 -5.88 1.84
N GLN A 60 15.89 -4.60 1.44
CA GLN A 60 14.74 -3.98 0.78
C GLN A 60 14.28 -4.80 -0.44
N ARG A 61 15.23 -5.29 -1.27
CA ARG A 61 14.92 -6.11 -2.44
C ARG A 61 14.28 -7.45 -2.07
N ILE A 62 14.75 -8.11 -1.02
CA ILE A 62 14.17 -9.36 -0.51
C ILE A 62 12.73 -9.10 -0.04
N LEU A 63 12.52 -8.08 0.79
CA LEU A 63 11.21 -7.69 1.28
C LEU A 63 10.25 -7.36 0.14
N PHE A 64 10.71 -6.58 -0.85
CA PHE A 64 9.87 -6.22 -1.99
C PHE A 64 9.46 -7.44 -2.81
N LYS A 65 10.40 -8.35 -3.11
CA LYS A 65 10.08 -9.58 -3.85
C LYS A 65 9.06 -10.47 -3.13
N SER A 66 9.07 -10.50 -1.80
CA SER A 66 8.17 -11.34 -1.01
C SER A 66 6.72 -10.85 -1.01
N ILE A 67 6.49 -9.54 -1.23
CA ILE A 67 5.15 -8.95 -1.25
C ILE A 67 4.65 -8.64 -2.65
N HIS A 68 5.54 -8.56 -3.64
CA HIS A 68 5.22 -8.18 -5.00
C HIS A 68 4.29 -9.20 -5.68
N VAL A 69 3.25 -8.69 -6.31
CA VAL A 69 2.38 -9.43 -7.20
C VAL A 69 2.55 -8.85 -8.60
N SER A 70 2.77 -9.70 -9.59
CA SER A 70 2.92 -9.26 -10.98
C SER A 70 1.60 -8.74 -11.54
N SER A 71 1.67 -7.68 -12.36
CA SER A 71 0.51 -7.24 -13.12
C SER A 71 0.13 -8.27 -14.18
N PHE A 72 -1.15 -8.34 -14.51
CA PHE A 72 -1.60 -9.09 -15.67
C PHE A 72 -1.04 -8.49 -16.97
N LYS A 73 -0.96 -9.28 -18.00
CA LYS A 73 -0.68 -8.82 -19.36
C LYS A 73 -2.00 -8.49 -20.06
N ILE A 74 -2.07 -7.30 -20.66
CA ILE A 74 -3.28 -6.84 -21.36
C ILE A 74 -3.68 -7.80 -22.48
N SER A 75 -2.71 -8.50 -23.12
CA SER A 75 -2.94 -9.53 -24.11
C SER A 75 -3.70 -10.76 -23.59
N ASP A 76 -3.65 -11.00 -22.28
CA ASP A 76 -4.16 -12.25 -21.67
C ASP A 76 -5.60 -12.08 -21.15
N LEU A 77 -6.21 -10.90 -21.38
CA LEU A 77 -7.52 -10.56 -20.85
C LEU A 77 -8.64 -10.78 -21.86
N ASN A 78 -9.55 -11.66 -21.49
CA ASN A 78 -10.88 -11.73 -22.07
C ASN A 78 -11.83 -10.94 -21.16
N GLN A 79 -12.30 -9.82 -21.66
CA GLN A 79 -13.37 -9.00 -21.09
C GLN A 79 -13.30 -8.76 -19.56
N ILE A 80 -12.91 -7.56 -19.18
CA ILE A 80 -12.98 -7.01 -17.81
C ILE A 80 -14.22 -6.13 -17.73
N ASP A 81 -14.98 -6.25 -16.63
CA ASP A 81 -16.22 -5.49 -16.45
C ASP A 81 -15.93 -4.06 -15.97
N ALA A 82 -14.93 -3.87 -15.11
CA ALA A 82 -14.54 -2.55 -14.61
C ALA A 82 -13.06 -2.47 -14.19
N ILE A 83 -12.50 -1.26 -14.28
CA ILE A 83 -11.23 -0.89 -13.69
C ILE A 83 -11.50 -0.31 -12.31
N VAL A 84 -11.00 -0.91 -11.23
CA VAL A 84 -11.16 -0.40 -9.86
C VAL A 84 -9.85 0.21 -9.41
N VAL A 85 -9.85 1.52 -9.18
CA VAL A 85 -8.67 2.29 -8.77
C VAL A 85 -8.80 2.65 -7.30
N LEU A 86 -7.91 2.14 -6.46
CA LEU A 86 -7.90 2.45 -5.04
C LEU A 86 -7.30 3.83 -4.77
N GLY A 87 -7.90 4.58 -3.85
CA GLY A 87 -7.45 5.90 -3.41
C GLY A 87 -5.98 5.94 -2.99
N GLY A 88 -5.38 7.13 -3.01
CA GLY A 88 -3.99 7.38 -2.66
C GLY A 88 -3.24 8.18 -3.74
N GLU A 89 -2.12 7.67 -4.22
CA GLU A 89 -1.20 8.43 -5.07
C GLU A 89 -1.69 8.64 -6.52
N PRO A 90 -1.41 9.80 -7.13
CA PRO A 90 -1.85 10.15 -8.50
C PRO A 90 -1.46 9.12 -9.57
N ALA A 91 -0.35 8.41 -9.39
CA ALA A 91 0.09 7.36 -10.33
C ALA A 91 -0.94 6.23 -10.51
N ARG A 92 -1.84 6.01 -9.52
CA ARG A 92 -2.93 5.05 -9.64
C ARG A 92 -3.99 5.54 -10.63
N SER A 93 -4.36 6.82 -10.56
CA SER A 93 -5.27 7.45 -11.52
C SER A 93 -4.71 7.40 -12.94
N ILE A 94 -3.42 7.73 -13.13
CA ILE A 94 -2.73 7.63 -14.42
C ILE A 94 -2.78 6.20 -14.97
N SER A 95 -2.58 5.21 -14.09
CA SER A 95 -2.64 3.80 -14.49
C SER A 95 -4.07 3.37 -14.86
N GLY A 96 -5.08 3.88 -14.16
CA GLY A 96 -6.49 3.68 -14.48
C GLY A 96 -6.84 4.27 -15.85
N ILE A 97 -6.47 5.52 -16.12
CA ILE A 97 -6.65 6.19 -17.42
C ILE A 97 -5.98 5.37 -18.54
N ARG A 98 -4.76 4.90 -18.32
CA ARG A 98 -4.04 4.06 -19.31
C ARG A 98 -4.82 2.79 -19.69
N LEU A 99 -5.42 2.13 -18.71
CA LEU A 99 -6.23 0.94 -18.96
C LEU A 99 -7.55 1.31 -19.67
N TYR A 100 -8.21 2.38 -19.24
CA TYR A 100 -9.44 2.86 -19.86
C TYR A 100 -9.24 3.22 -21.33
N ASN A 101 -8.20 4.00 -21.66
CA ASN A 101 -7.86 4.38 -23.04
C ASN A 101 -7.44 3.19 -23.92
N LYS A 102 -7.15 2.03 -23.33
CA LYS A 102 -6.94 0.77 -24.04
C LYS A 102 -8.21 -0.06 -24.17
N ASN A 103 -9.36 0.48 -23.82
CA ASN A 103 -10.66 -0.17 -23.86
C ASN A 103 -10.71 -1.49 -23.10
N ILE A 104 -10.02 -1.57 -21.95
CA ILE A 104 -9.94 -2.79 -21.12
C ILE A 104 -11.29 -3.05 -20.44
N ALA A 105 -12.03 -2.00 -20.08
CA ALA A 105 -13.34 -2.11 -19.46
C ALA A 105 -14.18 -0.86 -19.74
N PRO A 106 -15.55 -0.98 -19.75
CA PRO A 106 -16.45 0.14 -19.98
C PRO A 106 -16.52 1.12 -18.79
N PHE A 107 -16.23 0.66 -17.58
CA PHE A 107 -16.31 1.46 -16.37
C PHE A 107 -14.97 1.60 -15.67
N ILE A 108 -14.76 2.77 -15.04
CA ILE A 108 -13.68 3.01 -14.10
C ILE A 108 -14.28 3.44 -12.76
N ILE A 109 -13.96 2.70 -11.69
CA ILE A 109 -14.45 2.94 -10.34
C ILE A 109 -13.33 3.56 -9.52
N MET A 110 -13.56 4.80 -9.07
CA MET A 110 -12.63 5.49 -8.17
C MET A 110 -13.08 5.28 -6.73
N THR A 111 -12.20 4.78 -5.86
CA THR A 111 -12.54 4.50 -4.47
C THR A 111 -11.65 5.29 -3.53
N GLY A 112 -12.24 5.84 -2.46
CA GLY A 112 -11.50 6.54 -1.42
C GLY A 112 -12.27 7.73 -0.86
N GLY A 113 -12.53 7.69 0.44
CA GLY A 113 -13.15 8.80 1.16
C GLY A 113 -12.17 9.91 1.51
N SER A 114 -12.60 10.83 2.37
CA SER A 114 -11.71 11.84 2.94
C SER A 114 -10.71 11.18 3.88
N GLY A 115 -9.42 11.33 3.60
CA GLY A 115 -8.34 10.87 4.48
C GLY A 115 -8.22 11.70 5.77
N ASN A 116 -8.92 12.83 5.87
CA ASN A 116 -8.88 13.73 7.02
C ASN A 116 -10.03 13.41 7.98
N ILE A 117 -9.68 13.05 9.21
CA ILE A 117 -10.65 12.68 10.26
C ILE A 117 -11.23 13.93 10.96
N PHE A 118 -10.52 15.06 10.87
CA PHE A 118 -10.81 16.27 11.65
C PHE A 118 -11.46 17.38 10.83
N GLN A 119 -11.44 17.28 9.50
CA GLN A 119 -12.04 18.27 8.60
C GLN A 119 -12.80 17.57 7.48
N GLU A 120 -13.96 18.10 7.13
CA GLU A 120 -14.63 17.75 5.89
C GLU A 120 -13.78 18.26 4.73
N SER A 121 -13.12 17.36 4.04
CA SER A 121 -12.37 17.65 2.83
C SER A 121 -12.95 16.85 1.66
N GLN A 122 -12.72 17.33 0.46
CA GLN A 122 -13.07 16.60 -0.76
C GLN A 122 -12.51 15.17 -0.69
N SER A 123 -13.33 14.17 -1.04
CA SER A 123 -12.90 12.78 -1.00
C SER A 123 -11.74 12.53 -1.98
N GLU A 124 -10.93 11.51 -1.71
CA GLU A 124 -9.89 11.08 -2.68
C GLU A 124 -10.52 10.69 -4.01
N SER A 125 -11.66 10.00 -3.97
CA SER A 125 -12.41 9.61 -5.14
C SER A 125 -12.90 10.81 -5.97
N ASP A 126 -13.32 11.92 -5.32
CA ASP A 126 -13.71 13.14 -6.05
C ASP A 126 -12.52 13.77 -6.77
N ARG A 127 -11.41 13.98 -6.06
CA ARG A 127 -10.18 14.53 -6.68
C ARG A 127 -9.68 13.66 -7.84
N MET A 128 -9.75 12.34 -7.68
CA MET A 128 -9.36 11.40 -8.73
C MET A 128 -10.33 11.46 -9.91
N THR A 129 -11.64 11.62 -9.64
CA THR A 129 -12.66 11.77 -10.69
C THR A 129 -12.44 13.03 -11.50
N ASP A 130 -12.21 14.17 -10.85
CA ASP A 130 -11.90 15.44 -11.52
C ASP A 130 -10.68 15.29 -12.42
N PHE A 131 -9.62 14.64 -11.92
CA PHE A 131 -8.41 14.33 -12.68
C PHE A 131 -8.69 13.43 -13.90
N LEU A 132 -9.53 12.41 -13.77
CA LEU A 132 -9.89 11.54 -14.88
C LEU A 132 -10.62 12.29 -15.99
N ILE A 133 -11.56 13.17 -15.62
CA ILE A 133 -12.33 14.00 -16.57
C ILE A 133 -11.38 14.95 -17.31
N GLU A 134 -10.46 15.61 -16.61
CA GLU A 134 -9.44 16.49 -17.19
C GLU A 134 -8.59 15.74 -18.24
N PHE A 135 -8.30 14.45 -18.01
CA PHE A 135 -7.55 13.61 -18.95
C PHE A 135 -8.42 12.84 -19.96
N GLY A 136 -9.67 13.27 -20.17
CA GLY A 136 -10.51 12.82 -21.27
C GLY A 136 -11.31 11.53 -21.01
N VAL A 137 -11.42 11.07 -19.77
CA VAL A 137 -12.31 9.94 -19.45
C VAL A 137 -13.77 10.44 -19.43
N GLU A 138 -14.66 9.74 -20.12
CA GLU A 138 -16.07 10.10 -20.17
C GLU A 138 -16.72 10.03 -18.78
N LYS A 139 -17.41 11.11 -18.37
CA LYS A 139 -18.04 11.21 -17.06
C LYS A 139 -19.01 10.05 -16.76
N ASN A 140 -19.73 9.57 -17.76
CA ASN A 140 -20.71 8.48 -17.61
C ASN A 140 -20.03 7.11 -17.37
N SER A 141 -18.75 6.98 -17.72
CA SER A 141 -17.94 5.78 -17.46
C SER A 141 -17.30 5.79 -16.08
N ILE A 142 -17.35 6.91 -15.34
CA ILE A 142 -16.71 7.04 -14.01
C ILE A 142 -17.74 6.79 -12.92
N LEU A 143 -17.47 5.82 -12.07
CA LEU A 143 -18.25 5.53 -10.87
C LEU A 143 -17.40 5.87 -9.64
N SER A 144 -17.97 6.56 -8.64
CA SER A 144 -17.21 7.07 -7.49
C SER A 144 -17.74 6.50 -6.17
N GLU A 145 -16.83 5.93 -5.38
CA GLU A 145 -17.05 5.55 -3.99
C GLU A 145 -16.28 6.52 -3.07
N LYS A 146 -16.99 7.25 -2.20
CA LYS A 146 -16.48 8.44 -1.50
C LYS A 146 -16.38 8.31 0.02
N LYS A 147 -16.73 7.15 0.60
CA LYS A 147 -16.92 6.98 2.05
C LYS A 147 -15.86 6.13 2.72
N SER A 148 -15.13 5.35 1.97
CA SER A 148 -14.15 4.39 2.48
C SER A 148 -12.95 5.08 3.11
N ARG A 149 -12.42 4.48 4.20
CA ARG A 149 -11.27 4.96 4.98
C ARG A 149 -10.13 3.95 5.04
N ASN A 150 -10.34 2.77 4.52
CA ASN A 150 -9.35 1.69 4.49
C ASN A 150 -9.67 0.71 3.36
N THR A 151 -8.75 -0.22 3.06
CA THR A 151 -8.89 -1.16 1.93
C THR A 151 -10.11 -2.08 2.06
N ARG A 152 -10.52 -2.47 3.28
CA ARG A 152 -11.74 -3.26 3.48
C ARG A 152 -12.99 -2.47 3.13
N GLU A 153 -13.06 -1.22 3.57
CA GLU A 153 -14.18 -0.32 3.24
C GLU A 153 -14.20 0.01 1.75
N ASN A 154 -13.03 0.22 1.09
CA ASN A 154 -12.96 0.38 -0.36
C ASN A 154 -13.69 -0.76 -1.07
N ALA A 155 -13.37 -2.01 -0.72
CA ALA A 155 -14.00 -3.16 -1.35
C ALA A 155 -15.50 -3.29 -1.01
N LEU A 156 -15.88 -3.14 0.27
CA LEU A 156 -17.27 -3.28 0.71
C LEU A 156 -18.19 -2.21 0.11
N PHE A 157 -17.71 -0.97 0.03
CA PHE A 157 -18.56 0.12 -0.47
C PHE A 157 -18.58 0.14 -2.01
N SER A 158 -17.48 -0.22 -2.66
CA SER A 158 -17.46 -0.45 -4.10
C SER A 158 -18.35 -1.63 -4.51
N LYS A 159 -18.50 -2.66 -3.65
CA LYS A 159 -19.39 -3.78 -3.91
C LYS A 159 -20.80 -3.34 -4.24
N LYS A 160 -21.36 -2.34 -3.53
CA LYS A 160 -22.70 -1.83 -3.79
C LYS A 160 -22.85 -1.21 -5.20
N ILE A 161 -21.77 -0.58 -5.69
CA ILE A 161 -21.71 -0.02 -7.03
C ILE A 161 -21.56 -1.15 -8.05
N MET A 162 -20.65 -2.08 -7.80
CA MET A 162 -20.37 -3.19 -8.70
C MET A 162 -21.55 -4.14 -8.87
N ASP A 163 -22.27 -4.47 -7.78
CA ASP A 163 -23.46 -5.31 -7.84
C ASP A 163 -24.60 -4.66 -8.68
N LYS A 164 -24.77 -3.33 -8.57
CA LYS A 164 -25.76 -2.58 -9.37
C LYS A 164 -25.48 -2.63 -10.89
N HIS A 165 -24.22 -2.74 -11.26
CA HIS A 165 -23.77 -2.79 -12.66
C HIS A 165 -23.41 -4.22 -13.13
N ASN A 166 -23.71 -5.28 -12.35
CA ASN A 166 -23.38 -6.67 -12.63
C ASN A 166 -21.89 -6.91 -12.89
N ILE A 167 -21.01 -6.16 -12.22
CA ILE A 167 -19.57 -6.26 -12.35
C ILE A 167 -19.05 -7.43 -11.52
N LYS A 168 -18.26 -8.33 -12.10
CA LYS A 168 -17.63 -9.49 -11.48
C LYS A 168 -16.12 -9.53 -11.69
N LYS A 169 -15.67 -9.24 -12.90
CA LYS A 169 -14.25 -9.25 -13.28
C LYS A 169 -13.68 -7.85 -13.24
N ILE A 170 -12.69 -7.63 -12.36
CA ILE A 170 -12.14 -6.30 -12.14
C ILE A 170 -10.64 -6.23 -12.41
N ALA A 171 -10.19 -5.19 -13.12
CA ALA A 171 -8.80 -4.79 -13.14
C ALA A 171 -8.53 -3.92 -11.90
N LEU A 172 -7.85 -4.47 -10.90
CA LEU A 172 -7.59 -3.77 -9.65
C LEU A 172 -6.28 -2.99 -9.75
N VAL A 173 -6.37 -1.66 -9.63
CA VAL A 173 -5.24 -0.73 -9.73
C VAL A 173 -4.86 -0.19 -8.36
N THR A 174 -3.65 -0.51 -7.93
CA THR A 174 -3.04 0.04 -6.72
C THR A 174 -1.51 -0.07 -6.80
N SER A 175 -0.77 0.40 -5.78
CA SER A 175 0.69 0.24 -5.76
C SER A 175 1.11 -1.20 -5.48
N ASN A 176 2.30 -1.58 -5.97
CA ASN A 176 2.86 -2.93 -5.83
C ASN A 176 2.82 -3.46 -4.38
N ILE A 177 3.11 -2.58 -3.41
CA ILE A 177 3.19 -2.95 -1.99
C ILE A 177 1.79 -3.28 -1.43
N HIS A 178 0.77 -2.50 -1.83
CA HIS A 178 -0.60 -2.69 -1.35
C HIS A 178 -1.37 -3.79 -2.09
N MET A 179 -0.88 -4.24 -3.25
CA MET A 179 -1.59 -5.13 -4.15
C MET A 179 -2.01 -6.44 -3.48
N LYS A 180 -1.10 -7.10 -2.77
CA LYS A 180 -1.35 -8.41 -2.16
C LYS A 180 -2.52 -8.39 -1.17
N ARG A 181 -2.63 -7.35 -0.33
CA ARG A 181 -3.73 -7.18 0.60
C ARG A 181 -5.03 -6.83 -0.13
N SER A 182 -4.95 -5.94 -1.11
CA SER A 182 -6.11 -5.50 -1.88
C SER A 182 -6.78 -6.66 -2.63
N ILE A 183 -6.00 -7.51 -3.32
CA ILE A 183 -6.51 -8.71 -3.98
C ILE A 183 -7.31 -9.55 -3.00
N LYS A 184 -6.71 -9.95 -1.87
CA LYS A 184 -7.34 -10.83 -0.88
C LYS A 184 -8.67 -10.27 -0.35
N VAL A 185 -8.76 -8.95 -0.18
CA VAL A 185 -9.99 -8.31 0.30
C VAL A 185 -11.10 -8.35 -0.75
N PHE A 186 -10.78 -8.15 -2.04
CA PHE A 186 -11.77 -8.22 -3.11
C PHE A 186 -12.17 -9.66 -3.45
N GLU A 187 -11.22 -10.60 -3.47
CA GLU A 187 -11.49 -12.04 -3.64
C GLU A 187 -12.41 -12.59 -2.52
N LYS A 188 -12.25 -12.11 -1.27
CA LYS A 188 -13.13 -12.45 -0.15
C LYS A 188 -14.59 -12.00 -0.35
N LEU A 189 -14.84 -11.12 -1.31
CA LEU A 189 -16.17 -10.64 -1.70
C LEU A 189 -16.66 -11.25 -3.02
N ASP A 190 -16.01 -12.34 -3.48
CA ASP A 190 -16.33 -13.12 -4.68
C ASP A 190 -16.17 -12.34 -5.99
N TYR A 191 -15.09 -11.52 -6.09
CA TYR A 191 -14.68 -10.87 -7.33
C TYR A 191 -13.48 -11.58 -7.97
N ASP A 192 -13.49 -11.69 -9.29
CA ASP A 192 -12.35 -12.12 -10.09
C ASP A 192 -11.39 -10.92 -10.25
N VAL A 193 -10.24 -10.97 -9.57
CA VAL A 193 -9.32 -9.84 -9.48
C VAL A 193 -8.12 -10.01 -10.39
N PHE A 194 -7.94 -9.06 -11.31
CA PHE A 194 -6.78 -8.95 -12.18
C PHE A 194 -5.90 -7.79 -11.72
N PRO A 195 -4.72 -8.04 -11.13
CA PRO A 195 -3.88 -7.02 -10.54
C PRO A 195 -3.18 -6.16 -11.60
N TYR A 196 -3.19 -4.83 -11.42
CA TYR A 196 -2.43 -3.90 -12.23
C TYR A 196 -1.70 -2.88 -11.35
N ASN A 197 -0.38 -3.01 -11.28
CA ASN A 197 0.46 -2.16 -10.44
C ASN A 197 0.64 -0.77 -11.05
N SER A 198 0.47 0.27 -10.25
CA SER A 198 0.70 1.66 -10.66
C SER A 198 2.19 2.03 -10.81
N GLN A 199 3.11 1.09 -10.63
CA GLN A 199 4.56 1.21 -10.82
C GLN A 199 5.24 2.33 -10.03
N ILE A 200 4.70 2.71 -8.88
CA ILE A 200 5.28 3.76 -8.04
C ILE A 200 6.64 3.34 -7.48
N PHE A 201 6.72 2.10 -7.00
CA PHE A 201 7.99 1.55 -6.48
C PHE A 201 8.64 0.64 -7.53
N ARG A 202 9.83 1.03 -7.98
CA ARG A 202 10.64 0.21 -8.90
C ARG A 202 11.63 -0.63 -8.10
N ILE A 203 11.71 -1.92 -8.43
CA ILE A 203 12.82 -2.73 -7.94
C ILE A 203 14.09 -2.22 -8.65
N PRO A 204 15.13 -1.81 -7.92
CA PRO A 204 16.41 -1.49 -8.56
C PRO A 204 16.85 -2.68 -9.42
N LYS A 205 17.21 -2.40 -10.67
CA LYS A 205 17.69 -3.45 -11.59
C LYS A 205 18.88 -4.17 -10.92
N LYS A 206 18.87 -5.50 -11.00
CA LYS A 206 20.03 -6.28 -10.54
C LYS A 206 21.21 -5.93 -11.47
N ASN A 207 22.20 -5.23 -10.94
CA ASN A 207 23.45 -5.06 -11.64
C ASN A 207 24.23 -6.39 -11.54
N ASN A 208 24.73 -6.91 -12.65
CA ASN A 208 25.53 -8.14 -12.65
C ASN A 208 26.95 -7.94 -12.12
N LYS A 209 27.35 -6.67 -11.93
CA LYS A 209 28.64 -6.32 -11.31
C LYS A 209 28.43 -6.14 -9.80
N PHE A 210 29.41 -6.56 -9.02
CA PHE A 210 29.44 -6.30 -7.58
C PHE A 210 29.49 -4.79 -7.33
N ASP A 211 28.53 -4.29 -6.58
CA ASP A 211 28.42 -2.88 -6.19
C ASP A 211 28.39 -2.83 -4.66
N PRO A 212 29.47 -2.42 -3.98
CA PRO A 212 29.52 -2.34 -2.52
C PRO A 212 28.57 -1.26 -1.97
N PHE A 213 28.18 -0.26 -2.74
CA PHE A 213 27.28 0.81 -2.32
C PHE A 213 25.87 0.32 -1.98
N VAL A 214 25.48 -0.87 -2.44
CA VAL A 214 24.19 -1.49 -2.06
C VAL A 214 24.04 -1.75 -0.56
N PHE A 215 25.17 -1.81 0.18
CA PHE A 215 25.21 -1.99 1.64
C PHE A 215 25.20 -0.66 2.41
N PHE A 216 25.30 0.49 1.75
CA PHE A 216 25.15 1.77 2.42
C PHE A 216 23.69 2.04 2.75
N PRO A 217 23.39 2.50 3.99
CA PRO A 217 22.04 2.82 4.40
C PRO A 217 21.46 3.97 3.55
N ASN A 218 20.23 3.81 3.10
CA ASN A 218 19.53 4.75 2.25
C ASN A 218 18.13 4.99 2.79
N VAL A 219 17.69 6.26 2.79
CA VAL A 219 16.38 6.67 3.31
C VAL A 219 15.24 6.08 2.50
N GLU A 220 15.37 6.00 1.17
CA GLU A 220 14.36 5.44 0.29
C GLU A 220 14.16 3.93 0.58
N ASN A 221 15.24 3.18 0.75
CA ASN A 221 15.17 1.77 1.11
C ASN A 221 14.49 1.57 2.46
N LEU A 222 14.85 2.39 3.47
CA LEU A 222 14.21 2.34 4.79
C LEU A 222 12.71 2.65 4.68
N PHE A 223 12.33 3.65 3.91
CA PHE A 223 10.93 4.00 3.69
C PHE A 223 10.15 2.86 3.04
N VAL A 224 10.64 2.32 1.92
CA VAL A 224 9.99 1.20 1.21
C VAL A 224 9.90 -0.04 2.08
N SER A 225 10.97 -0.40 2.80
CA SER A 225 10.98 -1.52 3.73
C SER A 225 9.96 -1.34 4.86
N THR A 226 9.83 -0.13 5.39
CA THR A 226 8.85 0.22 6.42
C THR A 226 7.42 0.02 5.91
N GLN A 227 7.13 0.46 4.67
CA GLN A 227 5.81 0.24 4.06
C GLN A 227 5.51 -1.25 3.87
N ILE A 228 6.50 -2.06 3.49
CA ILE A 228 6.32 -3.50 3.31
C ILE A 228 6.06 -4.19 4.67
N ILE A 229 6.80 -3.84 5.71
CA ILE A 229 6.62 -4.36 7.06
C ILE A 229 5.21 -4.02 7.56
N TYR A 230 4.76 -2.78 7.33
CA TYR A 230 3.39 -2.37 7.64
C TYR A 230 2.35 -3.23 6.90
N GLU A 231 2.55 -3.51 5.62
CA GLU A 231 1.61 -4.35 4.85
C GLU A 231 1.56 -5.80 5.36
N TYR A 232 2.67 -6.37 5.80
CA TYR A 232 2.66 -7.68 6.45
C TYR A 232 1.87 -7.67 7.75
N PHE A 233 2.03 -6.63 8.55
CA PHE A 233 1.24 -6.46 9.76
C PHE A 233 -0.25 -6.27 9.45
N ALA A 234 -0.58 -5.46 8.45
CA ALA A 234 -1.96 -5.27 8.00
C ALA A 234 -2.58 -6.58 7.47
N LEU A 235 -1.85 -7.37 6.69
CA LEU A 235 -2.28 -8.69 6.23
C LEU A 235 -2.56 -9.63 7.40
N PHE A 236 -1.68 -9.65 8.41
CA PHE A 236 -1.87 -10.45 9.62
C PHE A 236 -3.13 -10.06 10.39
N LEU A 237 -3.33 -8.76 10.63
CA LEU A 237 -4.54 -8.25 11.29
C LEU A 237 -5.80 -8.56 10.49
N TYR A 238 -5.80 -8.35 9.17
CA TYR A 238 -6.94 -8.62 8.30
C TYR A 238 -7.32 -10.10 8.32
N LYS A 239 -6.32 -11.00 8.41
CA LYS A 239 -6.55 -12.43 8.56
C LYS A 239 -7.21 -12.77 9.90
N ILE A 240 -6.72 -12.21 11.02
CA ILE A 240 -7.30 -12.45 12.37
C ILE A 240 -8.75 -11.99 12.44
N ILE A 241 -9.06 -10.82 11.84
CA ILE A 241 -10.39 -10.22 11.86
C ILE A 241 -11.34 -10.91 10.85
N GLY A 242 -10.80 -11.77 9.96
CA GLY A 242 -11.60 -12.47 8.94
C GLY A 242 -11.97 -11.60 7.72
N TRP A 243 -11.17 -10.58 7.42
CA TRP A 243 -11.39 -9.69 6.27
C TRP A 243 -10.74 -10.20 4.96
N ILE A 244 -9.87 -11.19 5.11
CA ILE A 244 -9.19 -11.92 4.02
C ILE A 244 -9.15 -13.40 4.30
#